data_34772ae254827de5cdea8e092988a9ef
#
_entry.id   34772ae254827de5cdea8e092988a9ef
#
_cell.length_a   1.000
_cell.length_b   1.000
_cell.length_c   1.000
_cell.angle_alpha   90.00
_cell.angle_beta   90.00
_cell.angle_gamma   90.00
#
_symmetry.space_group_name_H-M   'P 1'
#
loop_
_entity.id
_entity.type
_entity.pdbx_description
1 polymer ?
#
loop_
_entity_poly.entity_id
_entity_poly.type
_entity_poly.pdbx_seq_one_letter_code
_entity_poly.pdbx_strand_id
1 'polypeptide(L)'
;MNYVLEQAVSQTEAGAQILDVNVGAPGVDEPALMEQVVKALQSVVSLPLQLDSSHAEALERGLRVYNGKPIVNSVNGEAEKLNTILPLCKKYGAAVVGLAIDERGILPKAEDRVAIARRIR
;
A
#
# COMPACT_ATOMS: atom_id res chain seq x y z
N MET A 1 14.96 -2.03 -12.93
CA MET A 1 13.74 -1.30 -13.35
C MET A 1 13.02 -1.97 -14.52
N ASN A 2 13.74 -2.35 -15.57
CA ASN A 2 13.10 -3.00 -16.73
C ASN A 2 12.33 -4.27 -16.37
N TYR A 3 12.88 -5.08 -15.47
CA TYR A 3 12.20 -6.29 -15.00
C TYR A 3 10.84 -5.97 -14.35
N VAL A 4 10.80 -4.94 -13.53
CA VAL A 4 9.55 -4.52 -12.86
C VAL A 4 8.51 -4.09 -13.90
N LEU A 5 8.92 -3.32 -14.90
CA LEU A 5 8.02 -2.86 -15.95
C LEU A 5 7.51 -4.03 -16.81
N GLU A 6 8.37 -4.99 -17.11
CA GLU A 6 7.98 -6.20 -17.84
C GLU A 6 6.95 -7.01 -17.07
N GLN A 7 7.16 -7.16 -15.75
CA GLN A 7 6.21 -7.86 -14.89
C GLN A 7 4.85 -7.14 -14.87
N ALA A 8 4.86 -5.83 -14.78
CA ALA A 8 3.63 -5.03 -14.76
C ALA A 8 2.83 -5.19 -16.06
N VAL A 9 3.50 -5.13 -17.20
CA VAL A 9 2.86 -5.33 -18.51
C VAL A 9 2.32 -6.75 -18.64
N SER A 10 3.10 -7.75 -18.24
CA SER A 10 2.70 -9.16 -18.30
C SER A 10 1.47 -9.42 -17.42
N GLN A 11 1.43 -8.87 -16.22
CA GLN A 11 0.29 -9.02 -15.31
C GLN A 11 -0.95 -8.31 -15.87
N THR A 12 -0.78 -7.15 -16.49
CA THR A 12 -1.86 -6.42 -17.11
C THR A 12 -2.46 -7.23 -18.26
N GLU A 13 -1.62 -7.80 -19.12
CA GLU A 13 -2.05 -8.64 -20.25
C GLU A 13 -2.73 -9.91 -19.77
N ALA A 14 -2.34 -10.43 -18.62
CA ALA A 14 -2.96 -11.61 -18.02
C ALA A 14 -4.31 -11.34 -17.37
N GLY A 15 -4.74 -10.07 -17.30
CA GLY A 15 -6.06 -9.70 -16.81
C GLY A 15 -6.07 -9.16 -15.37
N ALA A 16 -4.92 -8.78 -14.81
CA ALA A 16 -4.90 -8.13 -13.50
C ALA A 16 -5.71 -6.84 -13.52
N GLN A 17 -6.40 -6.55 -12.43
CA GLN A 17 -7.22 -5.35 -12.29
C GLN A 17 -6.53 -4.27 -11.46
N ILE A 18 -5.63 -4.67 -10.59
CA ILE A 18 -4.83 -3.79 -9.71
C ILE A 18 -3.43 -4.37 -9.66
N LEU A 19 -2.41 -3.51 -9.60
CA LEU A 19 -1.03 -3.95 -9.40
C LEU A 19 -0.57 -3.57 -8.00
N ASP A 20 -0.05 -4.55 -7.25
CA ASP A 20 0.54 -4.31 -5.94
C ASP A 20 2.03 -3.96 -6.10
N VAL A 21 2.45 -2.85 -5.50
CA VAL A 21 3.82 -2.37 -5.60
C VAL A 21 4.49 -2.51 -4.25
N ASN A 22 5.37 -3.50 -4.13
CA ASN A 22 6.18 -3.74 -2.95
C ASN A 22 7.64 -3.72 -3.35
N VAL A 23 8.39 -2.76 -2.83
CA VAL A 23 9.82 -2.58 -3.15
C VAL A 23 10.71 -2.84 -1.94
N GLY A 24 10.15 -3.38 -0.85
CA GLY A 24 10.90 -3.66 0.36
C GLY A 24 11.88 -4.80 0.16
N ALA A 25 13.16 -4.53 0.42
CA ALA A 25 14.21 -5.53 0.42
C ALA A 25 15.34 -5.04 1.33
N PRO A 26 16.14 -5.96 1.90
CA PRO A 26 17.28 -5.54 2.72
C PRO A 26 18.24 -4.65 1.93
N GLY A 27 18.67 -3.55 2.54
CA GLY A 27 19.68 -2.67 1.95
C GLY A 27 19.19 -1.70 0.89
N VAL A 28 17.88 -1.65 0.59
CA VAL A 28 17.34 -0.66 -0.36
C VAL A 28 16.85 0.60 0.36
N ASP A 29 16.94 1.73 -0.33
CA ASP A 29 16.27 2.96 0.09
C ASP A 29 14.82 2.86 -0.38
N GLU A 30 13.97 2.31 0.46
CA GLU A 30 12.58 2.01 0.09
C GLU A 30 11.78 3.25 -0.31
N PRO A 31 11.86 4.39 0.40
CA PRO A 31 11.12 5.59 -0.02
C PRO A 31 11.51 6.07 -1.42
N ALA A 32 12.81 6.16 -1.71
CA ALA A 32 13.29 6.60 -3.01
C ALA A 32 12.91 5.63 -4.12
N LEU A 33 13.02 4.32 -3.85
CA LEU A 33 12.67 3.29 -4.83
C LEU A 33 11.17 3.27 -5.10
N MET A 34 10.34 3.42 -4.06
CA MET A 34 8.89 3.49 -4.22
C MET A 34 8.51 4.65 -5.16
N GLU A 35 9.09 5.81 -4.96
CA GLU A 35 8.83 6.95 -5.83
C GLU A 35 9.19 6.66 -7.29
N GLN A 36 10.38 6.09 -7.52
CA GLN A 36 10.83 5.75 -8.87
C GLN A 36 9.94 4.72 -9.54
N VAL A 37 9.57 3.66 -8.81
CA VAL A 37 8.76 2.58 -9.37
C VAL A 37 7.35 3.07 -9.69
N VAL A 38 6.74 3.85 -8.80
CA VAL A 38 5.40 4.41 -9.04
C VAL A 38 5.39 5.30 -10.28
N LYS A 39 6.40 6.17 -10.43
CA LYS A 39 6.52 7.01 -11.63
C LYS A 39 6.67 6.17 -12.90
N ALA A 40 7.54 5.17 -12.86
CA ALA A 40 7.80 4.34 -14.03
C ALA A 40 6.58 3.51 -14.44
N LEU A 41 5.87 2.93 -13.46
CA LEU A 41 4.69 2.12 -13.73
C LEU A 41 3.57 2.92 -14.40
N GLN A 42 3.36 4.15 -13.96
CA GLN A 42 2.33 5.00 -14.56
C GLN A 42 2.59 5.31 -16.03
N SER A 43 3.82 5.20 -16.49
CA SER A 43 4.17 5.45 -17.88
C SER A 43 3.88 4.25 -18.80
N VAL A 44 3.70 3.05 -18.26
CA VAL A 44 3.53 1.82 -19.06
C VAL A 44 2.21 1.11 -18.82
N VAL A 45 1.53 1.35 -17.70
CA VAL A 45 0.25 0.71 -17.39
C VAL A 45 -0.76 1.74 -16.94
N SER A 46 -2.05 1.46 -17.18
CA SER A 46 -3.14 2.31 -16.73
C SER A 46 -3.90 1.75 -15.54
N LEU A 47 -3.50 0.59 -15.04
CA LEU A 47 -4.16 -0.05 -13.89
C LEU A 47 -3.94 0.75 -12.61
N PRO A 48 -4.92 0.73 -11.69
CA PRO A 48 -4.71 1.29 -10.36
C PRO A 48 -3.57 0.59 -9.64
N LEU A 49 -2.82 1.34 -8.86
CA LEU A 49 -1.72 0.82 -8.07
C LEU A 49 -2.11 0.70 -6.60
N GLN A 50 -1.70 -0.39 -5.96
CA GLN A 50 -1.77 -0.57 -4.52
C GLN A 50 -0.36 -0.46 -3.96
N LEU A 51 -0.11 0.54 -3.13
CA LEU A 51 1.21 0.77 -2.55
C LEU A 51 1.33 -0.05 -1.27
N ASP A 52 2.26 -0.99 -1.28
CA ASP A 52 2.42 -2.00 -0.23
C ASP A 52 3.72 -1.77 0.51
N SER A 53 3.64 -1.22 1.70
CA SER A 53 4.81 -0.97 2.55
C SER A 53 4.39 -0.86 4.00
N SER A 54 5.30 -1.23 4.90
CA SER A 54 5.15 -1.01 6.33
C SER A 54 5.75 0.33 6.77
N HIS A 55 6.40 1.05 5.86
CA HIS A 55 7.06 2.32 6.17
C HIS A 55 6.25 3.50 5.65
N ALA A 56 5.81 4.36 6.57
CA ALA A 56 4.99 5.53 6.23
C ALA A 56 5.70 6.47 5.25
N GLU A 57 7.01 6.64 5.38
CA GLU A 57 7.78 7.50 4.47
C GLU A 57 7.77 6.97 3.04
N ALA A 58 7.90 5.64 2.85
CA ALA A 58 7.84 5.04 1.53
C ALA A 58 6.44 5.22 0.91
N LEU A 59 5.40 5.03 1.71
CA LEU A 59 4.02 5.25 1.25
C LEU A 59 3.83 6.71 0.84
N GLU A 60 4.29 7.66 1.65
CA GLU A 60 4.12 9.08 1.32
C GLU A 60 4.84 9.45 0.03
N ARG A 61 6.06 8.96 -0.17
CA ARG A 61 6.82 9.23 -1.41
C ARG A 61 6.08 8.71 -2.65
N GLY A 62 5.52 7.50 -2.56
CA GLY A 62 4.73 6.92 -3.64
C GLY A 62 3.41 7.66 -3.88
N LEU A 63 2.70 7.99 -2.81
CA LEU A 63 1.42 8.70 -2.90
C LEU A 63 1.58 10.08 -3.55
N ARG A 64 2.69 10.75 -3.25
CA ARG A 64 2.95 12.10 -3.74
C ARG A 64 3.06 12.17 -5.26
N VAL A 65 3.52 11.11 -5.89
CA VAL A 65 3.77 11.06 -7.35
C VAL A 65 2.73 10.24 -8.11
N TYR A 66 1.74 9.69 -7.40
CA TYR A 66 0.70 8.89 -8.05
C TYR A 66 -0.47 9.78 -8.50
N ASN A 67 -0.83 9.66 -9.77
CA ASN A 67 -1.96 10.36 -10.35
C ASN A 67 -3.20 9.47 -10.34
N GLY A 68 -4.17 9.79 -9.51
CA GLY A 68 -5.39 9.02 -9.35
C GLY A 68 -5.66 8.68 -7.90
N LYS A 69 -6.56 7.71 -7.66
CA LYS A 69 -6.89 7.25 -6.33
C LYS A 69 -6.14 5.95 -6.04
N PRO A 70 -5.05 5.98 -5.26
CA PRO A 70 -4.29 4.79 -4.95
C PRO A 70 -4.96 3.98 -3.82
N ILE A 71 -4.50 2.75 -3.65
CA ILE A 71 -4.84 1.93 -2.50
C ILE A 71 -3.58 1.77 -1.67
N VAL A 72 -3.68 1.95 -0.36
CA VAL A 72 -2.58 1.73 0.57
C VAL A 72 -2.76 0.38 1.26
N ASN A 73 -1.76 -0.46 1.23
CA ASN A 73 -1.72 -1.75 1.89
C ASN A 73 -0.60 -1.72 2.93
N SER A 74 -0.81 -1.62 4.20
CA SER A 74 -2.10 -1.67 4.86
C SER A 74 -2.03 -0.96 6.21
N VAL A 75 -3.18 -0.82 6.87
CA VAL A 75 -3.24 -0.46 8.29
C VAL A 75 -3.83 -1.63 9.07
N ASN A 76 -3.58 -1.64 10.38
CA ASN A 76 -4.21 -2.57 11.31
C ASN A 76 -4.66 -1.80 12.55
N GLY A 77 -5.06 -2.51 13.62
CA GLY A 77 -5.54 -1.89 14.85
C GLY A 77 -4.43 -1.34 15.77
N GLU A 78 -3.16 -1.46 15.39
CA GLU A 78 -2.07 -0.91 16.19
C GLU A 78 -2.11 0.61 16.16
N ALA A 79 -2.01 1.24 17.33
CA ALA A 79 -2.11 2.69 17.45
C ALA A 79 -1.08 3.41 16.58
N GLU A 80 0.15 2.90 16.51
CA GLU A 80 1.20 3.47 15.69
C GLU A 80 0.79 3.53 14.22
N LYS A 81 0.26 2.43 13.68
CA LYS A 81 -0.16 2.36 12.28
C LYS A 81 -1.35 3.28 12.01
N LEU A 82 -2.32 3.31 12.91
CA LEU A 82 -3.48 4.20 12.77
C LEU A 82 -3.05 5.66 12.77
N ASN A 83 -2.09 6.03 13.61
CA ASN A 83 -1.66 7.41 13.77
C ASN A 83 -0.67 7.87 12.69
N THR A 84 -0.01 6.97 11.97
CA THR A 84 0.97 7.33 10.95
C THR A 84 0.44 7.15 9.52
N ILE A 85 -0.32 6.10 9.27
CA ILE A 85 -0.75 5.76 7.90
C ILE A 85 -2.11 6.36 7.54
N LEU A 86 -3.09 6.34 8.45
CA LEU A 86 -4.41 6.92 8.15
C LEU A 86 -4.36 8.40 7.80
N PRO A 87 -3.55 9.25 8.48
CA PRO A 87 -3.42 10.65 8.06
C PRO A 87 -2.88 10.82 6.65
N LEU A 88 -1.97 9.94 6.21
CA LEU A 88 -1.48 9.95 4.84
C LEU A 88 -2.58 9.60 3.84
N CYS A 89 -3.39 8.59 4.14
CA CYS A 89 -4.51 8.20 3.29
C CYS A 89 -5.50 9.35 3.15
N LYS A 90 -5.80 10.05 4.23
CA LYS A 90 -6.67 11.21 4.20
C LYS A 90 -6.07 12.35 3.39
N LYS A 91 -4.80 12.63 3.58
CA LYS A 91 -4.10 13.72 2.89
C LYS A 91 -4.10 13.55 1.38
N TYR A 92 -3.89 12.32 0.91
CA TYR A 92 -3.76 12.02 -0.52
C TYR A 92 -5.03 11.42 -1.14
N GLY A 93 -6.09 11.28 -0.36
CA GLY A 93 -7.35 10.73 -0.87
C GLY A 93 -7.28 9.26 -1.23
N ALA A 94 -6.44 8.49 -0.54
CA ALA A 94 -6.23 7.08 -0.82
C ALA A 94 -7.30 6.20 -0.18
N ALA A 95 -7.64 5.09 -0.83
CA ALA A 95 -8.30 3.97 -0.18
C ALA A 95 -7.27 3.19 0.62
N VAL A 96 -7.71 2.42 1.61
CA VAL A 96 -6.79 1.69 2.48
C VAL A 96 -7.32 0.29 2.77
N VAL A 97 -6.41 -0.69 2.79
CA VAL A 97 -6.70 -2.04 3.24
C VAL A 97 -6.55 -2.08 4.76
N GLY A 98 -7.61 -2.44 5.47
CA GLY A 98 -7.59 -2.59 6.92
C GLY A 98 -7.48 -4.05 7.31
N LEU A 99 -6.47 -4.39 8.11
CA LEU A 99 -6.31 -5.73 8.66
C LEU A 99 -6.88 -5.77 10.07
N ALA A 100 -7.74 -6.74 10.34
CA ALA A 100 -8.41 -6.89 11.65
C ALA A 100 -7.48 -7.60 12.66
N ILE A 101 -6.28 -7.05 12.83
CA ILE A 101 -5.27 -7.48 13.81
C ILE A 101 -4.75 -6.27 14.56
N ASP A 102 -4.23 -6.47 15.77
CA ASP A 102 -3.62 -5.41 16.55
C ASP A 102 -2.36 -5.94 17.27
N GLU A 103 -1.89 -5.25 18.31
CA GLU A 103 -0.69 -5.63 19.07
C GLU A 103 -0.78 -7.05 19.64
N ARG A 104 -1.99 -7.57 19.83
CA ARG A 104 -2.22 -8.93 20.33
C ARG A 104 -2.12 -9.99 19.24
N GLY A 105 -1.97 -9.57 17.97
CA GLY A 105 -1.89 -10.47 16.82
C GLY A 105 -3.25 -10.84 16.26
N ILE A 106 -3.33 -12.04 15.66
CA ILE A 106 -4.59 -12.55 15.07
C ILE A 106 -5.42 -13.17 16.18
N LEU A 107 -6.61 -12.59 16.41
CA LEU A 107 -7.51 -13.07 17.45
C LEU A 107 -8.46 -14.12 16.89
N PRO A 108 -8.74 -15.22 17.65
CA PRO A 108 -9.57 -16.31 17.11
C PRO A 108 -11.05 -16.01 17.04
N LYS A 109 -11.56 -15.08 17.86
CA LYS A 109 -13.00 -14.80 17.93
C LYS A 109 -13.40 -13.71 16.95
N ALA A 110 -14.55 -13.92 16.28
CA ALA A 110 -15.08 -12.96 15.33
C ALA A 110 -15.38 -11.61 15.96
N GLU A 111 -15.93 -11.61 17.17
CA GLU A 111 -16.27 -10.36 17.90
C GLU A 111 -15.05 -9.49 18.13
N ASP A 112 -13.92 -10.10 18.45
CA ASP A 112 -12.67 -9.39 18.70
C ASP A 112 -12.14 -8.76 17.42
N ARG A 113 -12.23 -9.48 16.30
CA ARG A 113 -11.83 -8.96 14.99
C ARG A 113 -12.74 -7.83 14.53
N VAL A 114 -14.03 -7.94 14.75
CA VAL A 114 -15.01 -6.89 14.43
C VAL A 114 -14.69 -5.62 15.23
N ALA A 115 -14.33 -5.76 16.51
CA ALA A 115 -13.95 -4.60 17.33
C ALA A 115 -12.73 -3.88 16.76
N ILE A 116 -11.73 -4.62 16.27
CA ILE A 116 -10.55 -4.03 15.64
C ILE A 116 -10.94 -3.31 14.34
N ALA A 117 -11.75 -3.94 13.51
CA ALA A 117 -12.21 -3.33 12.26
C ALA A 117 -12.96 -2.02 12.50
N ARG A 118 -13.77 -1.96 13.55
CA ARG A 118 -14.47 -0.73 13.93
C ARG A 118 -13.51 0.37 14.39
N ARG A 119 -12.44 0.00 15.08
CA ARG A 119 -11.42 0.95 15.51
C ARG A 119 -10.70 1.58 14.32
N ILE A 120 -10.41 0.78 13.28
CA ILE A 120 -9.77 1.25 12.06
C ILE A 120 -10.69 2.21 11.31
N ARG A 121 -11.95 1.90 11.23
CA ARG A 121 -12.94 2.70 10.52
C ARG A 121 -13.17 4.02 11.22
#